data_5bf95c250472f74ada6baded02203164
#
_entry.id   5bf95c250472f74ada6baded02203164
#
_cell.length_a   1.000
_cell.length_b   1.000
_cell.length_c   1.000
_cell.angle_alpha   90.00
_cell.angle_beta   90.00
_cell.angle_gamma   90.00
#
_symmetry.space_group_name_H-M   'P 1'
#
loop_
_entity.id
_entity.type
_entity.pdbx_description
1 polymer ?
#
loop_
_entity_poly.entity_id
_entity_poly.type
_entity_poly.pdbx_seq_one_letter_code
_entity_poly.pdbx_strand_id
1 'polypeptide(L)'
;MHPLREIIKDKKLLSGIADLHGTPSYVYDKDRIKENVARLSNALSKNFENFHICYAIKSNSNPHLIRVMHESFPNIGGDCSSPGEIYAAELSGIDPSKCIYTGNYESQSDLIEALNKGCNINLDDITSLDRLKKVGLPERISFRMNPGFGGGSYSGIITGGRDAKFGIPAEKIVQAYRNAMDLGIKRFGLQCMCGSGNLDEKFFTEVLSAILSNAVRIEKELKINFEYISMGGGFGIPYQDDQIALNFDRMFKNLSEIYYETYSDKQSAPSLWLEPGKSIIADTGFIISRVTGLKESYKNFVGIDAGMETLMRPALYGAKHRMYKVGDHGNNEITVDFTGQICENTDRIATDRKFPTLSQGDLVAIMDAGAYGYSMSHNFNTRPRSAEILLDKSSFKEIRKRETIEDIFSLC
;
A
#
# COMPACT_ATOMS: atom_id res chain seq x y z
N MET A 1 11.18 -17.94 -6.11
CA MET A 1 9.87 -18.51 -6.55
C MET A 1 8.76 -17.75 -5.83
N HIS A 2 7.68 -17.37 -6.53
CA HIS A 2 6.57 -16.62 -5.93
C HIS A 2 5.85 -17.44 -4.85
N PRO A 3 5.47 -16.87 -3.68
CA PRO A 3 4.81 -17.60 -2.59
C PRO A 3 3.54 -18.37 -3.00
N LEU A 4 2.73 -17.76 -3.89
CA LEU A 4 1.47 -18.36 -4.35
C LEU A 4 1.61 -19.25 -5.60
N ARG A 5 2.84 -19.62 -6.00
CA ARG A 5 3.08 -20.38 -7.24
C ARG A 5 2.34 -21.72 -7.27
N GLU A 6 2.24 -22.41 -6.13
CA GLU A 6 1.55 -23.68 -6.04
C GLU A 6 0.04 -23.55 -6.24
N ILE A 7 -0.56 -22.46 -5.77
CA ILE A 7 -2.00 -22.17 -5.99
C ILE A 7 -2.28 -22.00 -7.48
N ILE A 8 -1.36 -21.40 -8.24
CA ILE A 8 -1.55 -21.20 -9.69
C ILE A 8 -1.54 -22.50 -10.48
N LYS A 9 -0.94 -23.56 -9.97
CA LYS A 9 -0.98 -24.91 -10.57
C LYS A 9 -2.32 -25.62 -10.38
N ASP A 10 -3.09 -25.24 -9.34
CA ASP A 10 -4.41 -25.84 -9.11
C ASP A 10 -5.46 -25.30 -10.10
N LYS A 11 -5.41 -25.88 -11.31
CA LYS A 11 -6.34 -25.51 -12.39
C LYS A 11 -7.81 -25.73 -11.97
N LYS A 12 -8.12 -26.76 -11.19
CA LYS A 12 -9.49 -27.07 -10.78
C LYS A 12 -10.04 -25.99 -9.86
N LEU A 13 -9.26 -25.55 -8.86
CA LEU A 13 -9.64 -24.48 -7.95
C LEU A 13 -9.86 -23.17 -8.73
N LEU A 14 -8.87 -22.76 -9.55
CA LEU A 14 -8.93 -21.47 -10.24
C LEU A 14 -9.98 -21.43 -11.34
N SER A 15 -10.23 -22.56 -12.06
CA SER A 15 -11.35 -22.64 -12.99
C SER A 15 -12.69 -22.57 -12.24
N GLY A 16 -12.82 -23.23 -11.09
CA GLY A 16 -14.03 -23.14 -10.29
C GLY A 16 -14.35 -21.72 -9.83
N ILE A 17 -13.33 -20.94 -9.41
CA ILE A 17 -13.49 -19.51 -9.08
C ILE A 17 -13.91 -18.71 -10.32
N ALA A 18 -13.21 -18.92 -11.45
CA ALA A 18 -13.49 -18.21 -12.70
C ALA A 18 -14.89 -18.49 -13.24
N ASP A 19 -15.38 -19.73 -13.11
CA ASP A 19 -16.71 -20.13 -13.59
C ASP A 19 -17.84 -19.61 -12.67
N LEU A 20 -17.59 -19.53 -11.37
CA LEU A 20 -18.58 -19.06 -10.39
C LEU A 20 -18.69 -17.52 -10.33
N HIS A 21 -17.55 -16.83 -10.34
CA HIS A 21 -17.47 -15.37 -10.11
C HIS A 21 -17.11 -14.59 -11.38
N GLY A 22 -16.82 -15.27 -12.49
CA GLY A 22 -16.37 -14.66 -13.73
C GLY A 22 -14.91 -14.21 -13.68
N THR A 23 -14.42 -13.74 -14.84
CA THR A 23 -13.11 -13.10 -14.98
C THR A 23 -13.27 -11.69 -15.57
N PRO A 24 -12.33 -10.76 -15.35
CA PRO A 24 -11.24 -10.87 -14.39
C PRO A 24 -11.75 -10.85 -12.95
N SER A 25 -11.06 -11.52 -12.02
CA SER A 25 -11.36 -11.49 -10.59
C SER A 25 -10.06 -11.38 -9.78
N TYR A 26 -10.08 -10.59 -8.71
CA TYR A 26 -8.97 -10.56 -7.76
C TYR A 26 -9.13 -11.72 -6.77
N VAL A 27 -8.03 -12.40 -6.50
CA VAL A 27 -7.97 -13.51 -5.55
C VAL A 27 -6.88 -13.23 -4.54
N TYR A 28 -7.20 -13.29 -3.26
CA TYR A 28 -6.27 -13.03 -2.15
C TYR A 28 -6.13 -14.27 -1.29
N ASP A 29 -4.92 -14.59 -0.89
CA ASP A 29 -4.63 -15.69 0.00
C ASP A 29 -4.57 -15.23 1.46
N LYS A 30 -5.46 -15.79 2.29
CA LYS A 30 -5.61 -15.41 3.70
C LYS A 30 -4.39 -15.74 4.53
N ASP A 31 -3.79 -16.90 4.31
CA ASP A 31 -2.64 -17.35 5.08
C ASP A 31 -1.42 -16.49 4.75
N ARG A 32 -1.25 -16.08 3.48
CA ARG A 32 -0.17 -15.18 3.09
C ARG A 32 -0.32 -13.79 3.72
N ILE A 33 -1.55 -13.27 3.87
CA ILE A 33 -1.79 -12.01 4.62
C ILE A 33 -1.29 -12.15 6.06
N LYS A 34 -1.68 -13.24 6.76
CA LYS A 34 -1.25 -13.51 8.13
C LYS A 34 0.26 -13.63 8.27
N GLU A 35 0.90 -14.36 7.34
CA GLU A 35 2.35 -14.51 7.31
C GLU A 35 3.07 -13.17 7.17
N ASN A 36 2.61 -12.29 6.29
CA ASN A 36 3.21 -10.99 6.08
C ASN A 36 3.07 -10.07 7.30
N VAL A 37 1.89 -10.06 7.94
CA VAL A 37 1.66 -9.33 9.19
C VAL A 37 2.57 -9.85 10.29
N ALA A 38 2.62 -11.18 10.48
CA ALA A 38 3.46 -11.81 11.50
C ALA A 38 4.94 -11.56 11.26
N ARG A 39 5.42 -11.66 10.01
CA ARG A 39 6.82 -11.40 9.65
C ARG A 39 7.25 -9.98 10.02
N LEU A 40 6.39 -8.99 9.74
CA LEU A 40 6.68 -7.59 10.08
C LEU A 40 6.61 -7.34 11.59
N SER A 41 5.52 -7.73 12.24
CA SER A 41 5.30 -7.49 13.67
C SER A 41 6.32 -8.21 14.55
N ASN A 42 6.70 -9.46 14.20
CA ASN A 42 7.72 -10.22 14.94
C ASN A 42 9.11 -9.58 14.80
N ALA A 43 9.47 -9.08 13.62
CA ALA A 43 10.75 -8.42 13.43
C ALA A 43 10.85 -7.09 14.21
N LEU A 44 9.73 -6.36 14.33
CA LEU A 44 9.64 -5.15 15.15
C LEU A 44 9.72 -5.47 16.64
N SER A 45 8.92 -6.42 17.13
CA SER A 45 8.85 -6.76 18.55
C SER A 45 10.17 -7.30 19.14
N LYS A 46 11.04 -7.86 18.30
CA LYS A 46 12.38 -8.30 18.70
C LYS A 46 13.35 -7.13 18.95
N ASN A 47 13.08 -5.96 18.34
CA ASN A 47 14.07 -4.90 18.24
C ASN A 47 13.60 -3.57 18.85
N PHE A 48 12.30 -3.35 19.02
CA PHE A 48 11.75 -2.10 19.56
C PHE A 48 10.82 -2.37 20.74
N GLU A 49 11.01 -1.66 21.85
CA GLU A 49 10.16 -1.75 23.04
C GLU A 49 8.75 -1.22 22.75
N ASN A 50 8.67 -0.09 22.06
CA ASN A 50 7.43 0.57 21.71
C ASN A 50 7.36 0.79 20.19
N PHE A 51 6.38 0.17 19.55
CA PHE A 51 6.13 0.37 18.12
C PHE A 51 4.64 0.31 17.80
N HIS A 52 4.28 0.89 16.65
CA HIS A 52 2.92 0.83 16.13
C HIS A 52 2.95 0.61 14.61
N ILE A 53 2.02 -0.19 14.10
CA ILE A 53 1.86 -0.47 12.68
C ILE A 53 0.53 0.13 12.23
N CYS A 54 0.56 1.11 11.34
CA CYS A 54 -0.60 1.66 10.66
C CYS A 54 -0.64 1.11 9.24
N TYR A 55 -1.52 0.16 8.95
CA TYR A 55 -1.65 -0.36 7.59
C TYR A 55 -2.11 0.74 6.63
N ALA A 56 -1.41 0.95 5.52
CA ALA A 56 -1.79 1.93 4.49
C ALA A 56 -3.05 1.48 3.75
N ILE A 57 -4.21 2.00 4.17
CA ILE A 57 -5.55 1.60 3.68
C ILE A 57 -5.68 1.79 2.16
N LYS A 58 -5.06 2.83 1.61
CA LYS A 58 -4.98 3.10 0.16
C LYS A 58 -4.44 1.94 -0.67
N SER A 59 -3.65 1.05 -0.07
CA SER A 59 -3.11 -0.12 -0.77
C SER A 59 -4.20 -1.11 -1.16
N ASN A 60 -5.11 -1.40 -0.24
CA ASN A 60 -6.34 -2.15 -0.46
C ASN A 60 -7.31 -1.89 0.71
N SER A 61 -8.41 -1.24 0.42
CA SER A 61 -9.40 -0.80 1.41
C SER A 61 -10.52 -1.82 1.66
N ASN A 62 -10.41 -3.07 1.17
CA ASN A 62 -11.45 -4.07 1.40
C ASN A 62 -11.49 -4.46 2.89
N PRO A 63 -12.62 -4.24 3.61
CA PRO A 63 -12.70 -4.47 5.06
C PRO A 63 -12.47 -5.93 5.46
N HIS A 64 -12.77 -6.89 4.60
CA HIS A 64 -12.52 -8.31 4.88
C HIS A 64 -11.02 -8.62 4.95
N LEU A 65 -10.21 -8.02 4.08
CA LEU A 65 -8.76 -8.20 4.08
C LEU A 65 -8.11 -7.51 5.28
N ILE A 66 -8.55 -6.29 5.58
CA ILE A 66 -8.06 -5.52 6.74
C ILE A 66 -8.44 -6.25 8.05
N ARG A 67 -9.63 -6.87 8.11
CA ARG A 67 -10.03 -7.69 9.26
C ARG A 67 -9.10 -8.88 9.49
N VAL A 68 -8.65 -9.57 8.44
CA VAL A 68 -7.65 -10.65 8.56
C VAL A 68 -6.34 -10.11 9.16
N MET A 69 -5.92 -8.90 8.78
CA MET A 69 -4.74 -8.25 9.37
C MET A 69 -4.95 -7.93 10.84
N HIS A 70 -6.11 -7.34 11.19
CA HIS A 70 -6.48 -6.99 12.57
C HIS A 70 -6.59 -8.23 13.46
N GLU A 71 -7.21 -9.31 12.99
CA GLU A 71 -7.27 -10.59 13.71
C GLU A 71 -5.87 -11.19 13.94
N SER A 72 -4.93 -10.97 13.02
CA SER A 72 -3.56 -11.46 13.12
C SER A 72 -2.68 -10.61 14.04
N PHE A 73 -2.96 -9.31 14.13
CA PHE A 73 -2.27 -8.36 14.99
C PHE A 73 -3.27 -7.30 15.50
N PRO A 74 -3.97 -7.54 16.66
CA PRO A 74 -5.04 -6.67 17.16
C PRO A 74 -4.64 -5.23 17.48
N ASN A 75 -3.34 -4.96 17.56
CA ASN A 75 -2.81 -3.62 17.77
C ASN A 75 -2.49 -2.86 16.47
N ILE A 76 -2.88 -3.39 15.31
CA ILE A 76 -2.71 -2.69 14.04
C ILE A 76 -3.67 -1.50 13.96
N GLY A 77 -3.18 -0.36 13.49
CA GLY A 77 -3.95 0.81 13.11
C GLY A 77 -4.07 0.95 11.59
N GLY A 78 -4.62 2.08 11.15
CA GLY A 78 -4.71 2.46 9.73
C GLY A 78 -3.91 3.73 9.42
N ASP A 79 -3.20 3.77 8.29
CA ASP A 79 -2.75 5.00 7.65
C ASP A 79 -3.84 5.41 6.66
N CYS A 80 -4.58 6.47 7.00
CA CYS A 80 -5.77 6.95 6.31
C CYS A 80 -5.50 8.33 5.68
N SER A 81 -5.93 8.51 4.44
CA SER A 81 -5.79 9.76 3.69
C SER A 81 -7.14 10.40 3.33
N SER A 82 -8.24 9.78 3.77
CA SER A 82 -9.61 10.27 3.55
C SER A 82 -10.57 9.73 4.60
N PRO A 83 -11.75 10.35 4.80
CA PRO A 83 -12.82 9.81 5.64
C PRO A 83 -13.27 8.40 5.24
N GLY A 84 -13.29 8.10 3.93
CA GLY A 84 -13.63 6.76 3.44
C GLY A 84 -12.64 5.69 3.89
N GLU A 85 -11.36 6.01 4.02
CA GLU A 85 -10.34 5.09 4.55
C GLU A 85 -10.48 4.90 6.07
N ILE A 86 -10.86 5.93 6.83
CA ILE A 86 -11.20 5.81 8.25
C ILE A 86 -12.40 4.86 8.41
N TYR A 87 -13.44 5.04 7.59
CA TYR A 87 -14.61 4.19 7.61
C TYR A 87 -14.28 2.73 7.26
N ALA A 88 -13.39 2.48 6.29
CA ALA A 88 -12.93 1.13 5.97
C ALA A 88 -12.18 0.47 7.15
N ALA A 89 -11.37 1.24 7.88
CA ALA A 89 -10.70 0.77 9.09
C ALA A 89 -11.72 0.39 10.18
N GLU A 90 -12.72 1.22 10.45
CA GLU A 90 -13.81 0.93 11.41
C GLU A 90 -14.60 -0.32 11.04
N LEU A 91 -15.01 -0.47 9.78
CA LEU A 91 -15.70 -1.67 9.29
C LEU A 91 -14.89 -2.96 9.49
N SER A 92 -13.59 -2.82 9.57
CA SER A 92 -12.64 -3.93 9.76
C SER A 92 -12.43 -4.28 11.24
N GLY A 93 -12.94 -3.46 12.17
CA GLY A 93 -12.78 -3.60 13.60
C GLY A 93 -11.58 -2.82 14.18
N ILE A 94 -10.90 -2.00 13.38
CA ILE A 94 -9.82 -1.14 13.85
C ILE A 94 -10.43 0.09 14.54
N ASP A 95 -9.98 0.38 15.75
CA ASP A 95 -10.33 1.61 16.47
C ASP A 95 -9.63 2.81 15.77
N PRO A 96 -10.39 3.83 15.31
CA PRO A 96 -9.82 5.01 14.67
C PRO A 96 -8.79 5.77 15.52
N SER A 97 -8.82 5.68 16.82
CA SER A 97 -7.81 6.26 17.70
C SER A 97 -6.40 5.65 17.50
N LYS A 98 -6.32 4.45 16.91
CA LYS A 98 -5.09 3.79 16.48
C LYS A 98 -4.68 4.18 15.06
N CYS A 99 -5.49 4.95 14.33
CA CYS A 99 -5.19 5.39 12.98
C CYS A 99 -4.42 6.71 12.98
N ILE A 100 -3.54 6.86 11.99
CA ILE A 100 -2.96 8.13 11.61
C ILE A 100 -3.72 8.66 10.39
N TYR A 101 -4.13 9.93 10.43
CA TYR A 101 -4.79 10.59 9.32
C TYR A 101 -3.83 11.59 8.67
N THR A 102 -3.51 11.36 7.40
CA THR A 102 -2.63 12.23 6.62
C THR A 102 -3.32 12.60 5.31
N GLY A 103 -4.05 13.72 5.30
CA GLY A 103 -4.65 14.28 4.07
C GLY A 103 -3.67 15.17 3.32
N ASN A 104 -3.87 15.31 2.00
CA ASN A 104 -3.19 16.32 1.19
C ASN A 104 -4.20 17.36 0.73
N TYR A 105 -3.99 18.63 1.07
CA TYR A 105 -4.93 19.71 0.77
C TYR A 105 -6.35 19.41 1.25
N GLU A 106 -6.45 18.73 2.39
CA GLU A 106 -7.68 18.25 3.00
C GLU A 106 -8.71 19.37 3.21
N SER A 107 -9.98 19.01 3.02
CA SER A 107 -11.10 19.91 3.29
C SER A 107 -11.36 20.04 4.80
N GLN A 108 -12.14 21.07 5.19
CA GLN A 108 -12.58 21.19 6.59
C GLN A 108 -13.44 20.00 7.01
N SER A 109 -14.28 19.47 6.12
CA SER A 109 -15.10 18.29 6.40
C SER A 109 -14.27 17.04 6.66
N ASP A 110 -13.17 16.86 5.93
CA ASP A 110 -12.26 15.73 6.15
C ASP A 110 -11.57 15.82 7.52
N LEU A 111 -11.12 17.02 7.89
CA LEU A 111 -10.51 17.28 9.21
C LEU A 111 -11.51 17.08 10.35
N ILE A 112 -12.76 17.56 10.20
CA ILE A 112 -13.84 17.34 11.18
C ILE A 112 -14.07 15.85 11.40
N GLU A 113 -14.18 15.08 10.32
CA GLU A 113 -14.41 13.63 10.44
C GLU A 113 -13.23 12.93 11.13
N ALA A 114 -11.99 13.23 10.74
CA ALA A 114 -10.81 12.64 11.37
C ALA A 114 -10.69 13.00 12.86
N LEU A 115 -11.00 14.24 13.24
CA LEU A 115 -11.05 14.69 14.64
C LEU A 115 -12.14 13.99 15.43
N ASN A 116 -13.37 13.95 14.89
CA ASN A 116 -14.52 13.32 15.57
C ASN A 116 -14.32 11.83 15.79
N LYS A 117 -13.57 11.18 14.89
CA LYS A 117 -13.20 9.76 15.03
C LYS A 117 -12.00 9.53 15.95
N GLY A 118 -11.34 10.59 16.42
CA GLY A 118 -10.20 10.51 17.33
C GLY A 118 -8.91 10.03 16.68
N CYS A 119 -8.77 10.17 15.35
CA CYS A 119 -7.55 9.82 14.65
C CYS A 119 -6.37 10.68 15.08
N ASN A 120 -5.16 10.15 14.98
CA ASN A 120 -3.93 10.92 15.15
C ASN A 120 -3.73 11.80 13.91
N ILE A 121 -3.84 13.11 14.08
CA ILE A 121 -3.74 14.06 12.96
C ILE A 121 -2.29 14.28 12.60
N ASN A 122 -1.96 14.02 11.34
CA ASN A 122 -0.65 14.30 10.73
C ASN A 122 -0.85 15.27 9.56
N LEU A 123 -0.30 16.47 9.66
CA LEU A 123 -0.47 17.49 8.64
C LEU A 123 0.66 17.46 7.62
N ASP A 124 0.29 17.46 6.33
CA ASP A 124 1.24 17.44 5.21
C ASP A 124 1.93 18.78 4.97
N ASP A 125 1.29 19.90 5.38
CA ASP A 125 1.87 21.25 5.24
C ASP A 125 1.49 22.20 6.38
N ILE A 126 2.21 23.32 6.50
CA ILE A 126 2.01 24.32 7.55
C ILE A 126 0.64 25.03 7.42
N THR A 127 0.13 25.22 6.21
CA THR A 127 -1.13 25.93 5.98
C THR A 127 -2.34 25.11 6.42
N SER A 128 -2.18 23.79 6.58
CA SER A 128 -3.19 22.91 7.14
C SER A 128 -3.57 23.27 8.57
N LEU A 129 -2.65 23.86 9.36
CA LEU A 129 -2.97 24.39 10.69
C LEU A 129 -4.05 25.48 10.64
N ASP A 130 -4.08 26.31 9.60
CA ASP A 130 -5.09 27.35 9.45
C ASP A 130 -6.47 26.79 9.13
N ARG A 131 -6.54 25.62 8.50
CA ARG A 131 -7.78 24.89 8.30
C ARG A 131 -8.20 24.18 9.59
N LEU A 132 -7.25 23.51 10.23
CA LEU A 132 -7.48 22.75 11.46
C LEU A 132 -8.03 23.60 12.60
N LYS A 133 -7.45 24.79 12.86
CA LYS A 133 -7.91 25.69 13.93
C LYS A 133 -9.35 26.17 13.77
N LYS A 134 -9.92 26.13 12.55
CA LYS A 134 -11.31 26.53 12.28
C LYS A 134 -12.32 25.44 12.66
N VAL A 135 -11.87 24.20 12.76
CA VAL A 135 -12.74 23.03 12.97
C VAL A 135 -12.50 22.34 14.31
N GLY A 136 -11.35 22.58 14.94
CA GLY A 136 -10.97 22.03 16.23
C GLY A 136 -9.48 21.75 16.30
N LEU A 137 -8.94 21.58 17.50
CA LEU A 137 -7.54 21.24 17.71
C LEU A 137 -7.44 19.87 18.37
N PRO A 138 -6.59 18.95 17.86
CA PRO A 138 -6.35 17.67 18.52
C PRO A 138 -5.47 17.85 19.76
N GLU A 139 -5.52 16.88 20.67
CA GLU A 139 -4.59 16.86 21.82
C GLU A 139 -3.13 16.64 21.36
N ARG A 140 -2.95 15.83 20.30
CA ARG A 140 -1.66 15.47 19.72
C ARG A 140 -1.66 15.74 18.22
N ILE A 141 -0.55 16.30 17.72
CA ILE A 141 -0.37 16.55 16.29
C ILE A 141 1.00 16.08 15.82
N SER A 142 1.09 15.67 14.58
CA SER A 142 2.36 15.49 13.89
C SER A 142 2.38 16.26 12.57
N PHE A 143 3.57 16.42 12.04
CA PHE A 143 3.77 16.99 10.72
C PHE A 143 4.59 16.04 9.87
N ARG A 144 4.24 15.97 8.59
CA ARG A 144 5.03 15.24 7.60
C ARG A 144 6.24 16.06 7.19
N MET A 145 7.41 15.57 7.54
CA MET A 145 8.68 16.17 7.12
C MET A 145 9.08 15.67 5.73
N ASN A 146 9.51 16.57 4.85
CA ASN A 146 10.20 16.24 3.62
C ASN A 146 11.71 16.47 3.82
N PRO A 147 12.53 15.41 3.84
CA PRO A 147 13.96 15.54 4.12
C PRO A 147 14.77 16.04 2.91
N GLY A 148 14.13 16.33 1.77
CA GLY A 148 14.79 16.80 0.55
C GLY A 148 15.32 15.70 -0.37
N PHE A 149 15.11 14.43 -0.01
CA PHE A 149 15.41 13.27 -0.84
C PHE A 149 14.28 12.24 -0.79
N GLY A 150 14.28 11.32 -1.72
CA GLY A 150 13.32 10.22 -1.77
C GLY A 150 13.77 9.12 -2.69
N GLY A 151 13.12 7.95 -2.61
CA GLY A 151 13.42 6.79 -3.44
C GLY A 151 12.20 5.91 -3.68
N GLY A 152 12.21 5.16 -4.77
CA GLY A 152 11.12 4.27 -5.12
C GLY A 152 11.39 3.49 -6.40
N SER A 153 10.63 2.42 -6.63
CA SER A 153 10.78 1.57 -7.81
C SER A 153 10.47 2.29 -9.12
N TYR A 154 9.72 3.39 -9.08
CA TYR A 154 9.31 4.21 -10.23
C TYR A 154 9.29 5.68 -9.84
N SER A 155 9.60 6.59 -10.77
CA SER A 155 9.62 8.04 -10.50
C SER A 155 8.28 8.57 -9.97
N GLY A 156 7.16 8.08 -10.48
CA GLY A 156 5.81 8.50 -10.06
C GLY A 156 5.41 8.11 -8.63
N ILE A 157 6.18 7.27 -7.93
CA ILE A 157 5.90 6.86 -6.54
C ILE A 157 6.98 7.34 -5.55
N ILE A 158 7.85 8.23 -5.95
CA ILE A 158 8.78 8.93 -5.05
C ILE A 158 7.98 10.04 -4.35
N THR A 159 7.93 9.99 -3.02
CA THR A 159 7.07 10.88 -2.21
C THR A 159 7.86 11.79 -1.27
N GLY A 160 9.17 11.83 -1.40
CA GLY A 160 10.10 12.78 -0.79
C GLY A 160 10.98 13.43 -1.84
N GLY A 161 11.71 14.47 -1.46
CA GLY A 161 12.58 15.22 -2.37
C GLY A 161 11.96 16.54 -2.85
N ARG A 162 12.75 17.30 -3.62
CA ARG A 162 12.40 18.70 -3.97
C ARG A 162 11.18 18.82 -4.89
N ASP A 163 10.96 17.82 -5.76
CA ASP A 163 9.86 17.83 -6.72
C ASP A 163 8.60 17.11 -6.18
N ALA A 164 8.66 16.56 -4.96
CA ALA A 164 7.52 15.91 -4.34
C ALA A 164 6.53 16.97 -3.82
N LYS A 165 5.24 16.77 -4.11
CA LYS A 165 4.17 17.64 -3.61
C LYS A 165 3.93 17.53 -2.10
N PHE A 166 4.63 16.62 -1.42
CA PHE A 166 4.36 16.18 -0.05
C PHE A 166 5.34 16.75 0.95
N GLY A 167 4.81 17.06 2.12
CA GLY A 167 5.57 17.33 3.33
C GLY A 167 6.19 18.72 3.43
N ILE A 168 6.49 19.08 4.65
CA ILE A 168 7.14 20.35 5.01
C ILE A 168 8.66 20.16 4.86
N PRO A 169 9.38 21.04 4.13
CA PRO A 169 10.83 20.99 4.05
C PRO A 169 11.47 20.97 5.45
N ALA A 170 12.51 20.15 5.62
CA ALA A 170 13.15 19.95 6.92
C ALA A 170 13.61 21.27 7.58
N GLU A 171 14.04 22.27 6.79
CA GLU A 171 14.41 23.60 7.28
C GLU A 171 13.24 24.42 7.83
N LYS A 172 12.01 24.12 7.41
CA LYS A 172 10.79 24.82 7.84
C LYS A 172 10.00 24.08 8.93
N ILE A 173 10.34 22.84 9.23
CA ILE A 173 9.55 21.99 10.12
C ILE A 173 9.45 22.54 11.56
N VAL A 174 10.51 23.17 12.07
CA VAL A 174 10.51 23.81 13.39
C VAL A 174 9.43 24.88 13.50
N GLN A 175 9.21 25.65 12.42
CA GLN A 175 8.15 26.68 12.42
C GLN A 175 6.75 26.06 12.51
N ALA A 176 6.52 24.89 11.89
CA ALA A 176 5.24 24.20 11.99
C ALA A 176 4.92 23.82 13.45
N TYR A 177 5.88 23.25 14.18
CA TYR A 177 5.70 22.93 15.59
C TYR A 177 5.53 24.17 16.46
N ARG A 178 6.29 25.24 16.20
CA ARG A 178 6.13 26.53 16.91
C ARG A 178 4.72 27.06 16.74
N ASN A 179 4.20 27.08 15.52
CA ASN A 179 2.82 27.52 15.23
C ASN A 179 1.78 26.64 15.97
N ALA A 180 2.01 25.32 16.05
CA ALA A 180 1.11 24.44 16.79
C ALA A 180 1.17 24.68 18.31
N MET A 181 2.35 24.96 18.87
CA MET A 181 2.52 25.35 20.27
C MET A 181 1.80 26.65 20.59
N ASP A 182 1.89 27.65 19.70
CA ASP A 182 1.19 28.95 19.84
C ASP A 182 -0.34 28.79 19.86
N LEU A 183 -0.87 27.70 19.25
CA LEU A 183 -2.28 27.32 19.32
C LEU A 183 -2.62 26.52 20.59
N GLY A 184 -1.65 26.22 21.46
CA GLY A 184 -1.83 25.53 22.72
C GLY A 184 -1.68 24.01 22.67
N ILE A 185 -1.27 23.43 21.52
CA ILE A 185 -1.00 22.00 21.40
C ILE A 185 0.30 21.66 22.14
N LYS A 186 0.31 20.58 22.91
CA LYS A 186 1.43 20.19 23.79
C LYS A 186 1.98 18.78 23.51
N ARG A 187 1.31 17.98 22.71
CA ARG A 187 1.68 16.61 22.43
C ARG A 187 2.02 16.46 20.93
N PHE A 188 3.15 15.85 20.64
CA PHE A 188 3.72 15.88 19.30
C PHE A 188 4.19 14.50 18.84
N GLY A 189 4.01 14.24 17.55
CA GLY A 189 4.70 13.21 16.79
C GLY A 189 5.45 13.84 15.62
N LEU A 190 6.32 13.07 14.95
CA LEU A 190 7.00 13.45 13.72
C LEU A 190 6.82 12.33 12.69
N GLN A 191 6.47 12.66 11.46
CA GLN A 191 6.25 11.69 10.38
C GLN A 191 7.13 12.04 9.17
N CYS A 192 7.59 11.02 8.47
CA CYS A 192 8.27 11.16 7.19
C CYS A 192 7.86 10.01 6.26
N MET A 193 7.69 10.30 4.96
CA MET A 193 7.40 9.31 3.94
C MET A 193 8.15 9.68 2.66
N CYS A 194 9.22 8.93 2.34
CA CYS A 194 10.17 9.31 1.29
C CYS A 194 9.99 8.56 -0.03
N GLY A 195 9.16 7.51 -0.07
CA GLY A 195 9.02 6.75 -1.29
C GLY A 195 8.27 5.44 -1.13
N SER A 196 8.20 4.66 -2.20
CA SER A 196 7.40 3.44 -2.21
C SER A 196 8.02 2.33 -3.06
N GLY A 197 7.92 1.08 -2.56
CA GLY A 197 8.40 -0.10 -3.27
C GLY A 197 9.92 -0.27 -3.24
N ASN A 198 10.59 0.27 -2.22
CA ASN A 198 12.03 0.15 -2.09
C ASN A 198 12.41 -1.24 -1.53
N LEU A 199 13.47 -1.84 -2.08
CA LEU A 199 14.05 -3.12 -1.65
C LEU A 199 15.46 -2.96 -1.06
N ASP A 200 16.00 -1.72 -1.02
CA ASP A 200 17.32 -1.43 -0.45
C ASP A 200 17.18 -1.06 1.04
N GLU A 201 17.75 -1.90 1.91
CA GLU A 201 17.76 -1.67 3.36
C GLU A 201 18.52 -0.38 3.76
N LYS A 202 19.52 0.04 2.98
CA LYS A 202 20.28 1.27 3.22
C LYS A 202 19.40 2.51 3.12
N PHE A 203 18.46 2.49 2.17
CA PHE A 203 17.51 3.59 2.03
C PHE A 203 16.73 3.85 3.32
N PHE A 204 16.26 2.79 4.00
CA PHE A 204 15.53 2.94 5.26
C PHE A 204 16.44 3.43 6.40
N THR A 205 17.71 3.06 6.39
CA THR A 205 18.73 3.60 7.32
C THR A 205 18.92 5.11 7.11
N GLU A 206 19.05 5.56 5.87
CA GLU A 206 19.17 6.98 5.51
C GLU A 206 17.93 7.78 5.93
N VAL A 207 16.74 7.23 5.66
CA VAL A 207 15.46 7.84 6.06
C VAL A 207 15.39 7.99 7.58
N LEU A 208 15.66 6.93 8.35
CA LEU A 208 15.61 6.97 9.79
C LEU A 208 16.63 7.96 10.36
N SER A 209 17.87 7.94 9.87
CA SER A 209 18.91 8.88 10.32
C SER A 209 18.53 10.34 10.08
N ALA A 210 17.91 10.65 8.92
CA ALA A 210 17.41 11.99 8.62
C ALA A 210 16.27 12.40 9.55
N ILE A 211 15.35 11.48 9.85
CA ILE A 211 14.24 11.77 10.79
C ILE A 211 14.81 12.04 12.19
N LEU A 212 15.69 11.17 12.71
CA LEU A 212 16.22 11.29 14.05
C LEU A 212 17.05 12.56 14.26
N SER A 213 17.90 12.92 13.29
CA SER A 213 18.66 14.18 13.36
C SER A 213 17.76 15.41 13.43
N ASN A 214 16.67 15.42 12.69
CA ASN A 214 15.68 16.51 12.75
C ASN A 214 14.85 16.44 14.03
N ALA A 215 14.46 15.27 14.51
CA ALA A 215 13.74 15.11 15.76
C ALA A 215 14.52 15.72 16.93
N VAL A 216 15.79 15.34 17.10
CA VAL A 216 16.68 15.89 18.15
C VAL A 216 16.82 17.42 18.00
N ARG A 217 16.96 17.95 16.78
CA ARG A 217 17.02 19.39 16.54
C ARG A 217 15.76 20.10 17.00
N ILE A 218 14.58 19.57 16.64
CA ILE A 218 13.28 20.16 17.00
C ILE A 218 13.09 20.10 18.52
N GLU A 219 13.33 18.95 19.14
CA GLU A 219 13.20 18.75 20.59
C GLU A 219 14.08 19.74 21.37
N LYS A 220 15.34 19.88 20.96
CA LYS A 220 16.29 20.81 21.59
C LYS A 220 15.89 22.26 21.44
N GLU A 221 15.46 22.68 20.23
CA GLU A 221 15.13 24.08 19.92
C GLU A 221 13.82 24.51 20.59
N LEU A 222 12.81 23.64 20.60
CA LEU A 222 11.48 23.95 21.11
C LEU A 222 11.21 23.45 22.54
N LYS A 223 12.13 22.68 23.10
CA LYS A 223 12.01 22.01 24.44
C LYS A 223 10.73 21.15 24.53
N ILE A 224 10.47 20.38 23.51
CA ILE A 224 9.41 19.40 23.44
C ILE A 224 10.01 17.97 23.39
N ASN A 225 9.17 16.98 23.62
CA ASN A 225 9.50 15.57 23.36
C ASN A 225 8.48 15.01 22.38
N PHE A 226 8.90 14.16 21.46
CA PHE A 226 7.99 13.42 20.61
C PHE A 226 7.47 12.18 21.33
N GLU A 227 6.17 11.90 21.19
CA GLU A 227 5.57 10.67 21.67
C GLU A 227 5.76 9.52 20.69
N TYR A 228 5.84 9.84 19.40
CA TYR A 228 6.14 8.88 18.35
C TYR A 228 6.92 9.52 17.19
N ILE A 229 7.64 8.68 16.50
CA ILE A 229 8.32 8.98 15.25
C ILE A 229 7.87 7.97 14.22
N SER A 230 7.18 8.42 13.16
CA SER A 230 6.81 7.57 12.03
C SER A 230 7.82 7.72 10.89
N MET A 231 8.40 6.61 10.47
CA MET A 231 9.22 6.60 9.26
C MET A 231 8.41 6.27 8.00
N GLY A 232 7.08 6.28 8.11
CA GLY A 232 6.17 5.97 7.01
C GLY A 232 6.22 4.50 6.59
N GLY A 233 5.96 4.28 5.33
CA GLY A 233 6.01 2.96 4.71
C GLY A 233 7.18 2.83 3.73
N GLY A 234 6.84 2.44 2.50
CA GLY A 234 7.83 2.35 1.43
C GLY A 234 8.41 0.96 1.22
N PHE A 235 8.22 0.03 2.15
CA PHE A 235 8.72 -1.35 2.07
C PHE A 235 8.15 -2.06 0.85
N GLY A 236 9.05 -2.42 -0.08
CA GLY A 236 8.71 -3.09 -1.33
C GLY A 236 8.56 -4.61 -1.19
N ILE A 237 8.09 -5.21 -2.28
CA ILE A 237 8.18 -6.64 -2.56
C ILE A 237 8.90 -6.85 -3.88
N PRO A 238 9.54 -8.01 -4.10
CA PRO A 238 10.07 -8.37 -5.41
C PRO A 238 8.93 -8.58 -6.41
N TYR A 239 8.97 -7.84 -7.52
CA TYR A 239 8.06 -8.03 -8.67
C TYR A 239 8.69 -8.85 -9.80
N GLN A 240 10.00 -9.15 -9.73
CA GLN A 240 10.77 -9.92 -10.68
C GLN A 240 11.62 -10.96 -9.94
N ASP A 241 12.02 -12.02 -10.62
CA ASP A 241 12.69 -13.16 -9.98
C ASP A 241 14.14 -12.88 -9.60
N ASP A 242 14.77 -11.85 -10.19
CA ASP A 242 16.11 -11.36 -9.87
C ASP A 242 16.17 -10.40 -8.68
N GLN A 243 15.01 -9.93 -8.22
CA GLN A 243 14.92 -9.05 -7.05
C GLN A 243 14.95 -9.82 -5.75
N ILE A 244 15.65 -9.26 -4.75
CA ILE A 244 15.76 -9.83 -3.40
C ILE A 244 14.78 -9.12 -2.48
N ALA A 245 14.02 -9.89 -1.71
CA ALA A 245 13.10 -9.36 -0.70
C ALA A 245 13.86 -8.72 0.47
N LEU A 246 13.28 -7.70 1.08
CA LEU A 246 13.77 -7.12 2.33
C LEU A 246 13.82 -8.19 3.43
N ASN A 247 14.95 -8.24 4.13
CA ASN A 247 15.11 -9.03 5.35
C ASN A 247 14.73 -8.15 6.56
N PHE A 248 13.48 -8.24 7.01
CA PHE A 248 12.98 -7.42 8.11
C PHE A 248 13.73 -7.65 9.43
N ASP A 249 14.12 -8.89 9.76
CA ASP A 249 14.86 -9.16 10.99
C ASP A 249 16.21 -8.40 11.00
N ARG A 250 16.97 -8.48 9.90
CA ARG A 250 18.25 -7.76 9.78
C ARG A 250 18.05 -6.25 9.71
N MET A 251 17.10 -5.80 8.89
CA MET A 251 16.83 -4.38 8.70
C MET A 251 16.43 -3.71 10.02
N PHE A 252 15.43 -4.25 10.73
CA PHE A 252 14.98 -3.65 11.99
C PHE A 252 16.00 -3.78 13.13
N LYS A 253 16.85 -4.80 13.11
CA LYS A 253 18.01 -4.85 14.03
C LYS A 253 18.91 -3.63 13.79
N ASN A 254 19.33 -3.39 12.55
CA ASN A 254 20.20 -2.26 12.22
C ASN A 254 19.52 -0.90 12.54
N LEU A 255 18.23 -0.77 12.22
CA LEU A 255 17.47 0.44 12.52
C LEU A 255 17.34 0.68 14.03
N SER A 256 17.17 -0.37 14.84
CA SER A 256 17.06 -0.24 16.29
C SER A 256 18.37 0.20 16.93
N GLU A 257 19.51 -0.22 16.40
CA GLU A 257 20.82 0.23 16.86
C GLU A 257 20.94 1.76 16.72
N ILE A 258 20.66 2.30 15.54
CA ILE A 258 20.66 3.75 15.26
C ILE A 258 19.62 4.50 16.13
N TYR A 259 18.43 3.91 16.27
CA TYR A 259 17.33 4.51 17.04
C TYR A 259 17.73 4.70 18.51
N TYR A 260 18.29 3.65 19.13
CA TYR A 260 18.67 3.68 20.54
C TYR A 260 20.04 4.30 20.81
N GLU A 261 20.88 4.51 19.79
CA GLU A 261 22.01 5.44 19.90
C GLU A 261 21.52 6.88 20.09
N THR A 262 20.39 7.24 19.47
CA THR A 262 19.78 8.57 19.60
C THR A 262 18.98 8.70 20.89
N TYR A 263 18.15 7.70 21.20
CA TYR A 263 17.30 7.64 22.39
C TYR A 263 17.76 6.51 23.31
N SER A 264 18.76 6.79 24.15
CA SER A 264 19.43 5.77 24.98
C SER A 264 18.55 5.14 26.05
N ASP A 265 17.58 5.89 26.59
CA ASP A 265 16.56 5.35 27.48
C ASP A 265 15.40 4.78 26.65
N LYS A 266 15.39 3.46 26.51
CA LYS A 266 14.40 2.73 25.70
C LYS A 266 12.97 2.88 26.20
N GLN A 267 12.75 3.12 27.48
CA GLN A 267 11.40 3.24 28.04
C GLN A 267 10.76 4.60 27.76
N SER A 268 11.58 5.65 27.73
CA SER A 268 11.12 7.01 27.41
C SER A 268 11.30 7.38 25.93
N ALA A 269 11.94 6.52 25.14
CA ALA A 269 12.08 6.73 23.70
C ALA A 269 10.69 6.86 23.03
N PRO A 270 10.53 7.74 22.03
CA PRO A 270 9.31 7.82 21.23
C PRO A 270 8.92 6.45 20.69
N SER A 271 7.63 6.18 20.51
CA SER A 271 7.20 4.96 19.83
C SER A 271 7.57 5.02 18.34
N LEU A 272 8.17 3.95 17.78
CA LEU A 272 8.42 3.86 16.35
C LEU A 272 7.12 3.49 15.62
N TRP A 273 6.66 4.34 14.70
CA TRP A 273 5.48 4.07 13.86
C TRP A 273 5.87 3.74 12.44
N LEU A 274 5.15 2.79 11.83
CA LEU A 274 5.33 2.38 10.45
C LEU A 274 3.99 2.38 9.71
N GLU A 275 4.04 2.71 8.42
CA GLU A 275 2.87 2.80 7.55
C GLU A 275 2.99 1.84 6.34
N PRO A 276 3.14 0.52 6.57
CA PRO A 276 3.34 -0.45 5.51
C PRO A 276 2.04 -0.67 4.69
N GLY A 277 2.18 -0.76 3.37
CA GLY A 277 1.09 -1.16 2.48
C GLY A 277 1.50 -2.37 1.65
N LYS A 278 2.36 -2.16 0.64
CA LYS A 278 2.79 -3.21 -0.30
C LYS A 278 3.34 -4.45 0.38
N SER A 279 4.20 -4.31 1.37
CA SER A 279 4.84 -5.42 2.06
C SER A 279 3.88 -6.33 2.85
N ILE A 280 2.66 -5.86 3.11
CA ILE A 280 1.62 -6.64 3.77
C ILE A 280 0.72 -7.34 2.75
N ILE A 281 0.24 -6.60 1.70
CA ILE A 281 -0.86 -7.10 0.89
C ILE A 281 -0.51 -7.39 -0.57
N ALA A 282 0.59 -6.87 -1.13
CA ALA A 282 0.80 -6.94 -2.58
C ALA A 282 0.97 -8.36 -3.10
N ASP A 283 1.84 -9.17 -2.49
CA ASP A 283 2.15 -10.55 -2.90
C ASP A 283 1.15 -11.59 -2.37
N THR A 284 0.10 -11.13 -1.70
CA THR A 284 -0.99 -11.98 -1.23
C THR A 284 -2.09 -12.14 -2.27
N GLY A 285 -2.10 -11.29 -3.30
CA GLY A 285 -3.18 -11.25 -4.27
C GLY A 285 -2.69 -11.34 -5.72
N PHE A 286 -3.53 -11.94 -6.55
CA PHE A 286 -3.37 -12.03 -7.99
C PHE A 286 -4.71 -11.83 -8.70
N ILE A 287 -4.66 -11.56 -10.01
CA ILE A 287 -5.84 -11.48 -10.85
C ILE A 287 -5.92 -12.73 -11.70
N ILE A 288 -7.06 -13.43 -11.70
CA ILE A 288 -7.38 -14.43 -12.69
C ILE A 288 -8.03 -13.73 -13.87
N SER A 289 -7.49 -13.95 -15.07
CA SER A 289 -7.98 -13.36 -16.31
C SER A 289 -8.11 -14.45 -17.38
N ARG A 290 -9.08 -14.28 -18.28
CA ARG A 290 -9.33 -15.22 -19.38
C ARG A 290 -8.78 -14.65 -20.68
N VAL A 291 -8.14 -15.49 -21.47
CA VAL A 291 -7.73 -15.17 -22.85
C VAL A 291 -8.98 -15.05 -23.71
N THR A 292 -9.24 -13.86 -24.22
CA THR A 292 -10.40 -13.53 -25.04
C THR A 292 -10.12 -13.66 -26.54
N GLY A 293 -8.85 -13.57 -26.93
CA GLY A 293 -8.44 -13.73 -28.32
C GLY A 293 -6.94 -13.69 -28.51
N LEU A 294 -6.52 -14.13 -29.67
CA LEU A 294 -5.13 -14.08 -30.11
C LEU A 294 -5.09 -13.29 -31.43
N LYS A 295 -4.15 -12.38 -31.55
CA LYS A 295 -3.99 -11.58 -32.76
C LYS A 295 -2.53 -11.59 -33.20
N GLU A 296 -2.30 -12.10 -34.41
CA GLU A 296 -1.06 -11.94 -35.14
C GLU A 296 -1.12 -10.68 -36.02
N SER A 297 -0.17 -9.78 -35.87
CA SER A 297 -0.04 -8.56 -36.64
C SER A 297 1.44 -8.28 -36.82
N TYR A 298 1.92 -7.03 -36.66
CA TYR A 298 3.37 -6.74 -36.58
C TYR A 298 4.02 -7.32 -35.32
N LYS A 299 3.21 -7.61 -34.32
CA LYS A 299 3.55 -8.33 -33.09
C LYS A 299 2.46 -9.37 -32.80
N ASN A 300 2.76 -10.32 -31.92
CA ASN A 300 1.79 -11.24 -31.38
C ASN A 300 1.11 -10.64 -30.16
N PHE A 301 -0.19 -10.54 -30.18
CA PHE A 301 -1.00 -10.03 -29.06
C PHE A 301 -1.85 -11.14 -28.47
N VAL A 302 -1.90 -11.19 -27.14
CA VAL A 302 -2.84 -11.97 -26.35
C VAL A 302 -3.82 -11.00 -25.73
N GLY A 303 -5.07 -11.01 -26.22
CA GLY A 303 -6.18 -10.29 -25.61
C GLY A 303 -6.65 -11.02 -24.36
N ILE A 304 -6.75 -10.31 -23.26
CA ILE A 304 -7.30 -10.80 -21.99
C ILE A 304 -8.39 -9.86 -21.50
N ASP A 305 -9.27 -10.37 -20.64
CA ASP A 305 -10.36 -9.56 -20.08
C ASP A 305 -9.93 -8.64 -18.92
N ALA A 306 -8.71 -8.79 -18.41
CA ALA A 306 -8.10 -7.84 -17.49
C ALA A 306 -7.29 -6.78 -18.27
N GLY A 307 -7.73 -5.53 -18.21
CA GLY A 307 -7.02 -4.40 -18.80
C GLY A 307 -6.51 -3.41 -17.77
N MET A 308 -6.12 -2.20 -18.22
CA MET A 308 -5.68 -1.14 -17.31
C MET A 308 -6.80 -0.68 -16.37
N GLU A 309 -8.05 -0.86 -16.72
CA GLU A 309 -9.22 -0.60 -15.86
C GLU A 309 -9.26 -1.53 -14.65
N THR A 310 -8.70 -2.74 -14.80
CA THR A 310 -8.53 -3.71 -13.74
C THR A 310 -7.18 -3.50 -13.02
N LEU A 311 -6.07 -3.31 -13.75
CA LEU A 311 -4.73 -3.13 -13.17
C LEU A 311 -4.01 -1.94 -13.84
N MET A 312 -4.22 -0.74 -13.30
CA MET A 312 -3.68 0.50 -13.86
C MET A 312 -2.15 0.60 -13.82
N ARG A 313 -1.49 -0.06 -12.87
CA ARG A 313 -0.06 0.13 -12.57
C ARG A 313 0.89 -0.07 -13.76
N PRO A 314 0.71 -1.06 -14.66
CA PRO A 314 1.54 -1.18 -15.86
C PRO A 314 1.43 0.04 -16.77
N ALA A 315 0.22 0.52 -17.05
CA ALA A 315 -0.01 1.69 -17.89
C ALA A 315 0.50 3.00 -17.27
N LEU A 316 0.30 3.18 -15.95
CA LEU A 316 0.61 4.42 -15.25
C LEU A 316 2.09 4.56 -14.90
N TYR A 317 2.75 3.47 -14.50
CA TYR A 317 4.11 3.49 -13.95
C TYR A 317 5.11 2.65 -14.76
N GLY A 318 4.66 1.90 -15.78
CA GLY A 318 5.48 0.85 -16.40
C GLY A 318 5.77 -0.32 -15.46
N ALA A 319 4.91 -0.52 -14.44
CA ALA A 319 5.11 -1.56 -13.45
C ALA A 319 5.04 -2.95 -14.09
N LYS A 320 5.97 -3.82 -13.73
CA LYS A 320 6.00 -5.21 -14.19
C LYS A 320 5.31 -6.09 -13.14
N HIS A 321 4.49 -7.02 -13.60
CA HIS A 321 3.88 -8.06 -12.80
C HIS A 321 4.29 -9.42 -13.32
N ARG A 322 4.54 -10.40 -12.43
CA ARG A 322 4.70 -11.79 -12.86
C ARG A 322 3.39 -12.28 -13.43
N MET A 323 3.48 -13.11 -14.46
CA MET A 323 2.31 -13.72 -15.07
C MET A 323 2.57 -15.21 -15.25
N TYR A 324 1.53 -16.00 -15.08
CA TYR A 324 1.60 -17.45 -15.27
C TYR A 324 0.34 -17.95 -15.98
N LYS A 325 0.51 -18.94 -16.86
CA LYS A 325 -0.60 -19.75 -17.34
C LYS A 325 -1.10 -20.61 -16.17
N VAL A 326 -2.41 -20.70 -15.98
CA VAL A 326 -3.00 -21.50 -14.91
C VAL A 326 -2.87 -23.00 -15.27
N GLY A 327 -2.42 -23.79 -14.30
CA GLY A 327 -2.13 -25.23 -14.45
C GLY A 327 -0.70 -25.51 -14.94
N ASP A 328 -0.44 -26.77 -15.24
CA ASP A 328 0.83 -27.20 -15.82
C ASP A 328 0.84 -26.99 -17.33
N HIS A 329 1.96 -26.58 -17.88
CA HIS A 329 2.15 -26.28 -19.31
C HIS A 329 3.58 -26.62 -19.75
N GLY A 330 3.70 -27.01 -21.01
CA GLY A 330 4.99 -27.37 -21.62
C GLY A 330 5.89 -26.14 -21.85
N ASN A 331 7.10 -26.43 -22.35
CA ASN A 331 8.18 -25.44 -22.51
C ASN A 331 8.13 -24.63 -23.82
N ASN A 332 7.06 -24.74 -24.62
CA ASN A 332 6.92 -23.98 -25.85
C ASN A 332 6.53 -22.54 -25.52
N GLU A 333 7.47 -21.61 -25.65
CA GLU A 333 7.26 -20.20 -25.39
C GLU A 333 7.24 -19.38 -26.70
N ILE A 334 6.41 -18.35 -26.71
CA ILE A 334 6.34 -17.32 -27.73
C ILE A 334 6.49 -15.95 -27.07
N THR A 335 6.95 -14.96 -27.85
CA THR A 335 6.99 -13.57 -27.38
C THR A 335 5.67 -12.88 -27.74
N VAL A 336 5.00 -12.32 -26.74
CA VAL A 336 3.66 -11.69 -26.87
C VAL A 336 3.56 -10.41 -26.05
N ASP A 337 2.65 -9.53 -26.49
CA ASP A 337 2.12 -8.45 -25.68
C ASP A 337 0.75 -8.87 -25.11
N PHE A 338 0.53 -8.70 -23.80
CA PHE A 338 -0.79 -8.88 -23.17
C PHE A 338 -1.54 -7.56 -23.14
N THR A 339 -2.75 -7.53 -23.71
CA THR A 339 -3.58 -6.32 -23.82
C THR A 339 -4.97 -6.58 -23.28
N GLY A 340 -5.55 -5.54 -22.66
CA GLY A 340 -6.97 -5.55 -22.27
C GLY A 340 -7.91 -5.23 -23.43
N GLN A 341 -9.13 -4.83 -23.10
CA GLN A 341 -10.24 -4.66 -24.03
C GLN A 341 -10.71 -3.20 -24.18
N ILE A 342 -9.99 -2.23 -23.59
CA ILE A 342 -10.38 -0.83 -23.66
C ILE A 342 -9.76 -0.10 -24.85
N CYS A 343 -10.40 1.00 -25.28
CA CYS A 343 -10.00 1.79 -26.44
C CYS A 343 -8.83 2.73 -26.12
N GLU A 344 -7.74 2.19 -25.54
CA GLU A 344 -6.56 2.94 -25.15
C GLU A 344 -5.29 2.15 -25.47
N ASN A 345 -4.33 2.75 -26.18
CA ASN A 345 -3.12 2.06 -26.59
C ASN A 345 -2.16 1.71 -25.42
N THR A 346 -2.31 2.40 -24.28
CA THR A 346 -1.59 2.10 -23.05
C THR A 346 -2.20 0.93 -22.27
N ASP A 347 -3.31 0.35 -22.74
CA ASP A 347 -3.93 -0.83 -22.16
C ASP A 347 -3.12 -2.10 -22.42
N ARG A 348 -1.94 -2.14 -21.80
CA ARG A 348 -0.96 -3.24 -21.91
C ARG A 348 -0.54 -3.67 -20.51
N ILE A 349 -0.87 -4.92 -20.18
CA ILE A 349 -0.47 -5.53 -18.91
C ILE A 349 1.00 -5.97 -18.95
N ALA A 350 1.46 -6.44 -20.11
CA ALA A 350 2.86 -6.78 -20.33
C ALA A 350 3.21 -6.62 -21.82
N THR A 351 4.45 -6.26 -22.09
CA THR A 351 5.02 -6.13 -23.44
C THR A 351 6.24 -7.03 -23.60
N ASP A 352 6.42 -7.56 -24.82
CA ASP A 352 7.55 -8.40 -25.22
C ASP A 352 7.82 -9.54 -24.22
N ARG A 353 6.74 -10.14 -23.70
CA ARG A 353 6.80 -11.19 -22.69
C ARG A 353 7.00 -12.55 -23.34
N LYS A 354 8.06 -13.29 -22.97
CA LYS A 354 8.15 -14.72 -23.22
C LYS A 354 7.11 -15.44 -22.36
N PHE A 355 6.26 -16.23 -23.00
CA PHE A 355 5.16 -16.88 -22.32
C PHE A 355 4.77 -18.18 -23.02
N PRO A 356 4.31 -19.22 -22.27
CA PRO A 356 3.80 -20.44 -22.86
C PRO A 356 2.69 -20.18 -23.87
N THR A 357 2.62 -20.98 -24.92
CA THR A 357 1.56 -20.90 -25.93
C THR A 357 0.17 -20.97 -25.28
N LEU A 358 -0.70 -20.03 -25.69
CA LEU A 358 -2.06 -19.88 -25.18
C LEU A 358 -3.08 -20.18 -26.27
N SER A 359 -4.28 -20.56 -25.82
CA SER A 359 -5.48 -20.66 -26.63
C SER A 359 -6.58 -19.77 -26.05
N GLN A 360 -7.55 -19.37 -26.89
CA GLN A 360 -8.74 -18.67 -26.41
C GLN A 360 -9.45 -19.51 -25.33
N GLY A 361 -9.83 -18.87 -24.22
CA GLY A 361 -10.45 -19.52 -23.07
C GLY A 361 -9.43 -19.96 -21.98
N ASP A 362 -8.13 -20.01 -22.28
CA ASP A 362 -7.11 -20.28 -21.25
C ASP A 362 -7.17 -19.22 -20.14
N LEU A 363 -6.82 -19.63 -18.92
CA LEU A 363 -6.70 -18.72 -17.78
C LEU A 363 -5.24 -18.33 -17.57
N VAL A 364 -5.03 -17.06 -17.28
CA VAL A 364 -3.75 -16.50 -16.86
C VAL A 364 -3.88 -15.84 -15.48
N ALA A 365 -2.84 -15.95 -14.68
CA ALA A 365 -2.74 -15.28 -13.39
C ALA A 365 -1.75 -14.11 -13.48
N ILE A 366 -2.16 -12.91 -13.08
CA ILE A 366 -1.34 -11.72 -12.97
C ILE A 366 -1.04 -11.52 -11.49
N MET A 367 0.21 -11.78 -11.09
CA MET A 367 0.62 -11.85 -9.70
C MET A 367 0.87 -10.47 -9.08
N ASP A 368 1.04 -10.45 -7.76
CA ASP A 368 1.43 -9.25 -7.00
C ASP A 368 0.42 -8.09 -7.12
N ALA A 369 -0.86 -8.42 -7.35
CA ALA A 369 -1.95 -7.46 -7.56
C ALA A 369 -2.74 -7.11 -6.28
N GLY A 370 -2.30 -7.60 -5.12
CA GLY A 370 -2.99 -7.36 -3.85
C GLY A 370 -2.98 -5.91 -3.40
N ALA A 371 -1.93 -5.15 -3.74
CA ALA A 371 -1.84 -3.72 -3.46
C ALA A 371 -2.01 -2.89 -4.74
N TYR A 372 -2.80 -1.82 -4.65
CA TYR A 372 -3.02 -0.88 -5.77
C TYR A 372 -3.53 -1.56 -7.05
N GLY A 373 -4.17 -2.72 -6.91
CA GLY A 373 -4.98 -3.36 -7.93
C GLY A 373 -6.40 -2.80 -7.85
N TYR A 374 -7.27 -3.45 -7.05
CA TYR A 374 -8.66 -3.03 -6.92
C TYR A 374 -8.82 -1.55 -6.49
N SER A 375 -8.01 -1.06 -5.56
CA SER A 375 -8.09 0.32 -5.07
C SER A 375 -7.84 1.38 -6.16
N MET A 376 -7.16 1.04 -7.26
CA MET A 376 -6.93 1.91 -8.41
C MET A 376 -7.73 1.50 -9.65
N SER A 377 -8.56 0.47 -9.58
CA SER A 377 -9.43 0.06 -10.68
C SER A 377 -10.53 1.08 -10.94
N HIS A 378 -11.03 1.12 -12.18
CA HIS A 378 -12.00 2.13 -12.62
C HIS A 378 -12.93 1.58 -13.71
N ASN A 379 -13.95 2.36 -14.06
CA ASN A 379 -14.99 1.97 -15.04
C ASN A 379 -14.75 2.55 -16.45
N PHE A 380 -13.50 2.78 -16.86
CA PHE A 380 -13.25 3.31 -18.21
C PHE A 380 -13.82 2.37 -19.29
N ASN A 381 -14.35 2.94 -20.37
CA ASN A 381 -15.24 2.29 -21.34
C ASN A 381 -16.51 1.63 -20.73
N THR A 382 -16.95 2.13 -19.56
CA THR A 382 -18.16 1.65 -18.86
C THR A 382 -18.10 0.15 -18.54
N ARG A 383 -16.89 -0.35 -18.18
CA ARG A 383 -16.69 -1.74 -17.79
C ARG A 383 -16.90 -1.91 -16.28
N PRO A 384 -17.67 -2.92 -15.87
CA PRO A 384 -17.86 -3.24 -14.45
C PRO A 384 -16.56 -3.61 -13.75
N ARG A 385 -16.39 -3.15 -12.51
CA ARG A 385 -15.25 -3.56 -11.68
C ARG A 385 -15.39 -5.01 -11.26
N SER A 386 -14.25 -5.65 -11.10
CA SER A 386 -14.11 -7.09 -10.86
C SER A 386 -14.57 -7.51 -9.46
N ALA A 387 -14.94 -8.78 -9.30
CA ALA A 387 -15.12 -9.40 -7.97
C ALA A 387 -13.79 -9.51 -7.21
N GLU A 388 -13.88 -9.55 -5.88
CA GLU A 388 -12.77 -9.85 -4.98
C GLU A 388 -13.07 -11.13 -4.18
N ILE A 389 -12.15 -12.08 -4.17
CA ILE A 389 -12.28 -13.43 -3.62
C ILE A 389 -11.19 -13.64 -2.58
N LEU A 390 -11.54 -14.12 -1.39
CA LEU A 390 -10.61 -14.53 -0.35
C LEU A 390 -10.48 -16.06 -0.34
N LEU A 391 -9.27 -16.55 -0.55
CA LEU A 391 -8.90 -17.95 -0.36
C LEU A 391 -8.59 -18.22 1.11
N ASP A 392 -9.12 -19.33 1.62
CA ASP A 392 -8.77 -19.93 2.92
C ASP A 392 -8.44 -21.39 2.66
N LYS A 393 -7.17 -21.69 2.42
CA LYS A 393 -6.67 -23.00 1.97
C LYS A 393 -7.33 -23.43 0.65
N SER A 394 -8.15 -24.46 0.65
CA SER A 394 -8.87 -24.97 -0.52
C SER A 394 -10.31 -24.44 -0.66
N SER A 395 -10.77 -23.63 0.30
CA SER A 395 -12.06 -22.95 0.24
C SER A 395 -11.90 -21.50 -0.20
N PHE A 396 -12.95 -20.90 -0.77
CA PHE A 396 -12.94 -19.51 -1.14
C PHE A 396 -14.28 -18.84 -0.83
N LYS A 397 -14.22 -17.53 -0.60
CA LYS A 397 -15.39 -16.69 -0.31
C LYS A 397 -15.33 -15.42 -1.13
N GLU A 398 -16.44 -15.04 -1.76
CA GLU A 398 -16.58 -13.71 -2.33
C GLU A 398 -16.63 -12.67 -1.19
N ILE A 399 -15.72 -11.71 -1.25
CA ILE A 399 -15.60 -10.61 -0.29
C ILE A 399 -15.97 -9.25 -0.88
N ARG A 400 -16.17 -9.21 -2.20
CA ARG A 400 -16.79 -8.12 -2.94
C ARG A 400 -17.40 -8.67 -4.22
N LYS A 401 -18.66 -8.35 -4.46
CA LYS A 401 -19.37 -8.70 -5.70
C LYS A 401 -18.77 -7.97 -6.90
N ARG A 402 -18.82 -8.60 -8.06
CA ARG A 402 -18.63 -7.90 -9.34
C ARG A 402 -19.72 -6.84 -9.52
N GLU A 403 -19.35 -5.66 -10.00
CA GLU A 403 -20.33 -4.67 -10.45
C GLU A 403 -21.13 -5.20 -11.63
N THR A 404 -22.41 -4.86 -11.69
CA THR A 404 -23.22 -4.98 -12.89
C THR A 404 -23.19 -3.68 -13.71
N ILE A 405 -23.72 -3.68 -14.91
CA ILE A 405 -23.87 -2.44 -15.69
C ILE A 405 -24.84 -1.49 -14.97
N GLU A 406 -25.88 -2.03 -14.36
CA GLU A 406 -26.86 -1.28 -13.58
C GLU A 406 -26.21 -0.59 -12.35
N ASP A 407 -25.26 -1.25 -11.69
CA ASP A 407 -24.53 -0.66 -10.56
C ASP A 407 -23.77 0.61 -10.98
N ILE A 408 -23.18 0.62 -12.19
CA ILE A 408 -22.43 1.77 -12.72
C ILE A 408 -23.36 3.00 -12.87
N PHE A 409 -24.62 2.77 -13.27
CA PHE A 409 -25.61 3.83 -13.50
C PHE A 409 -26.57 4.05 -12.33
N SER A 410 -26.39 3.38 -11.21
CA SER A 410 -27.32 3.40 -10.07
C SER A 410 -27.53 4.78 -9.44
N LEU A 411 -26.63 5.72 -9.68
CA LEU A 411 -26.70 7.11 -9.18
C LEU A 411 -26.98 8.13 -10.28
N CYS A 412 -27.33 7.70 -11.51
CA CYS A 412 -27.63 8.60 -12.64
C CYS A 412 -29.12 8.88 -12.79
#